data_d747c421eea0124d1c024085e3a1328c
#
_entry.id   d747c421eea0124d1c024085e3a1328c
#
_cell.length_a   1.000
_cell.length_b   1.000
_cell.length_c   1.000
_cell.angle_alpha   90.00
_cell.angle_beta   90.00
_cell.angle_gamma   90.00
#
_symmetry.space_group_name_H-M   'P 1'
#
loop_
_entity.id
_entity.type
_entity.pdbx_description
1 polymer ?
#
loop_
_entity_poly.entity_id
_entity_poly.type
_entity_poly.pdbx_seq_one_letter_code
_entity_poly.pdbx_strand_id
1 'polypeptide(L)'
;MSVLLPRLALAALLLAACTAQAAPNASSVRLPDGGVYTGEIVSGLLNGSGRIEWPNGNWLKGRFKDGLAEGPGEQQFADGTYYQGTFRRGLYHGQGNLISSSGWEYHGSFVNGRMQGQGSKLDSDGTQTIGTFNDGHLNGVGQWQEPGGDRYDGEFVDDQFEGAGVYRSAGGDLWRGRFSGGELTGNGEFVGSDSSQYRGAFRNWKFDGQGVLTNSDGSVYRGNFADGVYAGMGVLTRADGQVERGLWEGGKRIRDDQGQYIADPLERALLDQGKVLDQELQQIPASTPATELYGLVLAGDGGQGVFQREANYVANFLTTTWGARDVVHLINAKDIRSDHPLATRENLYQSLQALAQRTGPEDLILIYLTSHGSADHQLVLSQPGLDLSSLPAAELGRLLAPLRGRDKLIIVSSCYSGGFIPQLQDDHTLVMTASKADRTSFGCTDEADFTYFGRALFAEAFQHTDDPEQAFQRARDTVSVREKTEGFDPSEPQLWAPPAVLQKWRAWRASR
;
A
#
# COMPACT_ATOMS: atom_id res chain seq x y z
N MET A 1 -17.20 1.14 21.08
CA MET A 1 -17.67 0.37 22.28
C MET A 1 -16.64 -0.73 22.49
N SER A 2 -15.84 -0.57 23.53
CA SER A 2 -14.71 -1.45 23.84
C SER A 2 -15.21 -2.79 24.35
N VAL A 3 -14.85 -3.89 23.67
CA VAL A 3 -15.07 -5.24 24.16
C VAL A 3 -13.77 -5.72 24.77
N LEU A 4 -13.73 -5.77 26.10
CA LEU A 4 -12.66 -6.36 26.88
C LEU A 4 -12.61 -7.87 26.60
N LEU A 5 -11.44 -8.34 26.18
CA LEU A 5 -11.06 -9.76 26.23
C LEU A 5 -10.89 -10.20 27.70
N PRO A 6 -11.43 -11.36 28.11
CA PRO A 6 -11.17 -11.86 29.44
C PRO A 6 -9.73 -12.39 29.55
N ARG A 7 -8.96 -11.80 30.45
CA ARG A 7 -7.71 -12.35 30.94
C ARG A 7 -8.02 -13.70 31.61
N LEU A 8 -7.47 -14.76 31.06
CA LEU A 8 -7.45 -16.07 31.73
C LEU A 8 -6.69 -15.93 33.06
N ALA A 9 -7.43 -16.09 34.14
CA ALA A 9 -6.89 -16.11 35.49
C ALA A 9 -6.01 -17.33 35.67
N LEU A 10 -4.76 -17.10 36.04
CA LEU A 10 -3.86 -18.13 36.58
C LEU A 10 -4.51 -18.68 37.85
N ALA A 11 -5.03 -19.91 37.79
CA ALA A 11 -5.49 -20.63 38.97
C ALA A 11 -4.28 -21.00 39.78
N ALA A 12 -4.07 -20.30 40.89
CA ALA A 12 -3.11 -20.71 41.91
C ALA A 12 -3.57 -22.02 42.52
N LEU A 13 -2.88 -23.12 42.21
CA LEU A 13 -3.04 -24.38 42.92
C LEU A 13 -2.48 -24.22 44.34
N LEU A 14 -3.38 -24.23 45.31
CA LEU A 14 -3.05 -24.42 46.73
C LEU A 14 -2.28 -25.74 46.91
N LEU A 15 -1.01 -25.66 47.28
CA LEU A 15 -0.24 -26.77 47.79
C LEU A 15 -0.87 -27.22 49.11
N ALA A 16 -1.68 -28.26 49.06
CA ALA A 16 -1.95 -29.03 50.25
C ALA A 16 -0.67 -29.78 50.62
N ALA A 17 -0.08 -29.42 51.75
CA ALA A 17 1.04 -30.14 52.34
C ALA A 17 0.58 -31.56 52.74
N CYS A 18 0.75 -32.51 51.82
CA CYS A 18 0.74 -33.92 52.19
C CYS A 18 2.05 -34.24 52.93
N THR A 19 1.95 -34.51 54.19
CA THR A 19 3.02 -35.11 55.01
C THR A 19 3.56 -36.35 54.29
N ALA A 20 4.79 -36.27 53.85
CA ALA A 20 5.49 -37.39 53.23
C ALA A 20 5.69 -38.47 54.26
N GLN A 21 4.87 -39.53 54.21
CA GLN A 21 5.20 -40.79 54.82
C GLN A 21 6.40 -41.37 54.05
N ALA A 22 7.46 -41.67 54.72
CA ALA A 22 8.66 -42.27 54.18
C ALA A 22 8.30 -43.51 53.36
N ALA A 23 8.55 -43.45 52.05
CA ALA A 23 8.36 -44.57 51.14
C ALA A 23 9.31 -45.68 51.51
N PRO A 24 8.85 -46.97 51.57
CA PRO A 24 9.72 -48.10 51.84
C PRO A 24 10.73 -48.26 50.71
N ASN A 25 12.03 -48.23 51.06
CA ASN A 25 13.21 -48.67 50.33
C ASN A 25 13.13 -48.42 48.80
N ALA A 26 13.40 -47.19 48.38
CA ALA A 26 13.65 -46.90 46.94
C ALA A 26 14.93 -47.65 46.52
N SER A 27 14.77 -48.70 45.75
CA SER A 27 15.88 -49.47 45.17
C SER A 27 16.39 -48.73 43.94
N SER A 28 17.71 -48.52 43.79
CA SER A 28 18.33 -48.03 42.59
C SER A 28 18.86 -49.19 41.77
N VAL A 29 18.47 -49.28 40.50
CA VAL A 29 18.93 -50.37 39.61
C VAL A 29 19.39 -49.78 38.27
N ARG A 30 20.48 -50.34 37.73
CA ARG A 30 20.95 -49.98 36.39
C ARG A 30 20.23 -50.83 35.34
N LEU A 31 19.66 -50.16 34.37
CA LEU A 31 18.95 -50.80 33.26
C LEU A 31 19.91 -51.18 32.14
N PRO A 32 19.55 -52.13 31.24
CA PRO A 32 20.40 -52.61 30.16
C PRO A 32 20.79 -51.48 29.13
N ASP A 33 19.95 -50.45 29.01
CA ASP A 33 20.19 -49.28 28.16
C ASP A 33 21.07 -48.20 28.82
N GLY A 34 21.58 -48.47 30.00
CA GLY A 34 22.44 -47.59 30.78
C GLY A 34 21.71 -46.60 31.67
N GLY A 35 20.39 -46.58 31.66
CA GLY A 35 19.55 -45.77 32.56
C GLY A 35 19.69 -46.25 34.02
N VAL A 36 19.51 -45.34 34.96
CA VAL A 36 19.43 -45.64 36.38
C VAL A 36 18.01 -45.40 36.86
N TYR A 37 17.32 -46.46 37.25
CA TYR A 37 16.00 -46.37 37.85
C TYR A 37 16.11 -46.23 39.35
N THR A 38 15.33 -45.33 39.92
CA THR A 38 15.14 -45.17 41.38
C THR A 38 13.66 -45.22 41.68
N GLY A 39 13.20 -46.26 42.37
CA GLY A 39 11.80 -46.47 42.66
C GLY A 39 11.49 -47.89 43.17
N GLU A 40 10.20 -48.25 43.10
CA GLU A 40 9.72 -49.57 43.55
C GLU A 40 9.98 -50.65 42.48
N ILE A 41 10.45 -51.84 42.89
CA ILE A 41 10.68 -52.98 42.03
C ILE A 41 9.87 -54.14 42.55
N VAL A 42 9.05 -54.77 41.71
CA VAL A 42 8.26 -55.96 42.04
C VAL A 42 8.60 -57.09 41.08
N SER A 43 8.99 -58.21 41.57
CA SER A 43 9.38 -59.39 40.75
C SER A 43 10.45 -59.09 39.68
N GLY A 44 11.38 -58.14 39.96
CA GLY A 44 12.45 -57.76 39.06
C GLY A 44 12.03 -56.75 37.98
N LEU A 45 10.80 -56.26 38.00
CA LEU A 45 10.26 -55.26 37.08
C LEU A 45 10.01 -53.93 37.78
N LEU A 46 10.15 -52.82 37.04
CA LEU A 46 9.84 -51.49 37.54
C LEU A 46 8.34 -51.38 37.83
N ASN A 47 7.99 -50.95 39.03
CA ASN A 47 6.60 -50.78 39.47
C ASN A 47 6.46 -49.54 40.35
N GLY A 48 5.22 -49.15 40.61
CA GLY A 48 4.92 -48.02 41.48
C GLY A 48 5.45 -46.68 40.96
N SER A 49 5.75 -45.78 41.88
CA SER A 49 6.33 -44.46 41.55
C SER A 49 7.85 -44.56 41.44
N GLY A 50 8.43 -43.96 40.38
CA GLY A 50 9.87 -43.99 40.18
C GLY A 50 10.36 -42.99 39.16
N ARG A 51 11.71 -42.96 39.00
CA ARG A 51 12.41 -42.10 38.05
C ARG A 51 13.54 -42.90 37.39
N ILE A 52 13.63 -42.76 36.07
CA ILE A 52 14.78 -43.23 35.29
C ILE A 52 15.60 -42.00 34.86
N GLU A 53 16.92 -42.07 35.00
CA GLU A 53 17.86 -41.07 34.49
C GLU A 53 18.89 -41.76 33.59
N TRP A 54 19.07 -41.27 32.37
CA TRP A 54 20.05 -41.79 31.43
C TRP A 54 21.31 -40.91 31.38
N PRO A 55 22.47 -41.50 31.06
CA PRO A 55 23.74 -40.80 31.02
C PRO A 55 23.78 -39.61 30.02
N ASN A 56 22.90 -39.61 29.03
CA ASN A 56 22.77 -38.53 28.03
C ASN A 56 21.96 -37.33 28.53
N GLY A 57 21.46 -37.35 29.77
CA GLY A 57 20.65 -36.29 30.36
C GLY A 57 19.14 -36.47 30.16
N ASN A 58 18.68 -37.51 29.48
CA ASN A 58 17.26 -37.86 29.46
C ASN A 58 16.80 -38.33 30.84
N TRP A 59 15.54 -38.05 31.18
CA TRP A 59 14.91 -38.62 32.34
C TRP A 59 13.42 -38.87 32.13
N LEU A 60 12.87 -39.87 32.84
CA LEU A 60 11.45 -40.20 32.89
C LEU A 60 11.05 -40.40 34.36
N LYS A 61 10.06 -39.65 34.81
CA LYS A 61 9.49 -39.73 36.17
C LYS A 61 8.00 -40.00 36.07
N GLY A 62 7.49 -40.95 36.84
CA GLY A 62 6.08 -41.27 36.82
C GLY A 62 5.75 -42.58 37.52
N ARG A 63 4.62 -43.15 37.13
CA ARG A 63 4.22 -44.49 37.55
C ARG A 63 4.70 -45.52 36.55
N PHE A 64 5.11 -46.65 37.06
CA PHE A 64 5.56 -47.83 36.32
C PHE A 64 4.69 -49.03 36.64
N LYS A 65 4.47 -49.86 35.66
CA LYS A 65 3.79 -51.16 35.81
C LYS A 65 4.45 -52.17 34.86
N ASP A 66 4.84 -53.32 35.40
CA ASP A 66 5.44 -54.40 34.64
C ASP A 66 6.64 -53.97 33.77
N GLY A 67 7.46 -53.06 34.28
CA GLY A 67 8.65 -52.54 33.62
C GLY A 67 8.43 -51.31 32.71
N LEU A 68 7.20 -50.89 32.45
CA LEU A 68 6.88 -49.78 31.54
C LEU A 68 6.19 -48.61 32.25
N ALA A 69 6.37 -47.39 31.73
CA ALA A 69 5.63 -46.24 32.24
C ALA A 69 4.12 -46.43 32.00
N GLU A 70 3.31 -46.23 33.02
CA GLU A 70 1.86 -46.46 33.01
C GLU A 70 1.16 -45.43 33.93
N GLY A 71 0.26 -44.61 33.38
CA GLY A 71 -0.40 -43.53 34.10
C GLY A 71 0.36 -42.20 34.06
N PRO A 72 0.10 -41.26 34.99
CA PRO A 72 0.69 -39.91 34.95
C PRO A 72 2.21 -39.93 35.09
N GLY A 73 2.90 -39.11 34.30
CA GLY A 73 4.35 -38.96 34.34
C GLY A 73 4.87 -37.78 33.52
N GLU A 74 6.17 -37.59 33.60
CA GLU A 74 6.93 -36.54 32.97
C GLU A 74 8.17 -37.14 32.32
N GLN A 75 8.51 -36.66 31.12
CA GLN A 75 9.71 -37.06 30.40
C GLN A 75 10.43 -35.84 29.84
N GLN A 76 11.75 -35.82 30.03
CA GLN A 76 12.63 -34.82 29.47
C GLN A 76 13.70 -35.48 28.61
N PHE A 77 13.92 -34.96 27.42
CA PHE A 77 15.01 -35.36 26.57
C PHE A 77 16.17 -34.33 26.65
N ALA A 78 17.38 -34.79 26.37
CA ALA A 78 18.58 -33.95 26.40
C ALA A 78 18.56 -32.80 25.38
N ASP A 79 17.79 -32.92 24.32
CA ASP A 79 17.59 -31.88 23.33
C ASP A 79 16.66 -30.75 23.77
N GLY A 80 16.05 -30.89 24.95
CA GLY A 80 15.10 -29.93 25.50
C GLY A 80 13.63 -30.32 25.32
N THR A 81 13.32 -31.37 24.55
CA THR A 81 11.95 -31.84 24.37
C THR A 81 11.41 -32.32 25.74
N TYR A 82 10.22 -31.86 26.11
CA TYR A 82 9.57 -32.15 27.36
C TYR A 82 8.12 -32.62 27.17
N TYR A 83 7.76 -33.71 27.80
CA TYR A 83 6.38 -34.21 27.88
C TYR A 83 5.90 -34.33 29.31
N GLN A 84 4.68 -33.88 29.56
CA GLN A 84 3.96 -34.08 30.80
C GLN A 84 2.55 -34.59 30.49
N GLY A 85 2.21 -35.78 30.95
CA GLY A 85 0.91 -36.36 30.65
C GLY A 85 0.78 -37.79 31.09
N THR A 86 -0.12 -38.53 30.46
CA THR A 86 -0.37 -39.92 30.73
C THR A 86 0.46 -40.82 29.83
N PHE A 87 1.00 -41.86 30.36
CA PHE A 87 1.69 -42.94 29.65
C PHE A 87 0.83 -44.22 29.66
N ARG A 88 0.94 -44.98 28.60
CA ARG A 88 0.39 -46.32 28.48
C ARG A 88 1.42 -47.21 27.78
N ARG A 89 1.87 -48.25 28.50
CA ARG A 89 2.92 -49.14 28.01
C ARG A 89 4.17 -48.42 27.52
N GLY A 90 4.60 -47.37 28.23
CA GLY A 90 5.77 -46.56 27.86
C GLY A 90 5.56 -45.53 26.78
N LEU A 91 4.37 -45.40 26.18
CA LEU A 91 4.06 -44.40 25.12
C LEU A 91 3.13 -43.33 25.68
N TYR A 92 3.23 -42.10 25.14
CA TYR A 92 2.29 -41.01 25.43
C TYR A 92 0.87 -41.45 25.08
N HIS A 93 -0.05 -41.24 26.00
CA HIS A 93 -1.44 -41.66 25.84
C HIS A 93 -2.37 -40.76 26.67
N GLY A 94 -3.64 -40.61 26.26
CA GLY A 94 -4.56 -39.73 26.99
C GLY A 94 -4.18 -38.25 26.85
N GLN A 95 -4.46 -37.47 27.86
CA GLN A 95 -4.15 -36.04 27.86
C GLN A 95 -2.68 -35.78 28.21
N GLY A 96 -2.05 -34.84 27.55
CA GLY A 96 -0.68 -34.44 27.81
C GLY A 96 -0.29 -33.12 27.15
N ASN A 97 0.84 -32.60 27.63
CA ASN A 97 1.57 -31.45 27.10
C ASN A 97 2.89 -31.91 26.52
N LEU A 98 3.18 -31.50 25.30
CA LEU A 98 4.46 -31.76 24.65
C LEU A 98 5.08 -30.42 24.21
N ILE A 99 6.28 -30.14 24.67
CA ILE A 99 7.10 -29.01 24.29
C ILE A 99 8.28 -29.55 23.48
N SER A 100 8.40 -29.12 22.22
CA SER A 100 9.49 -29.57 21.37
C SER A 100 10.76 -28.74 21.60
N SER A 101 11.92 -29.34 21.36
CA SER A 101 13.21 -28.64 21.32
C SER A 101 13.28 -27.52 20.26
N SER A 102 12.44 -27.58 19.22
CA SER A 102 12.29 -26.53 18.20
C SER A 102 11.34 -25.41 18.60
N GLY A 103 10.75 -25.46 19.80
CA GLY A 103 9.95 -24.39 20.39
C GLY A 103 8.46 -24.43 20.09
N TRP A 104 7.93 -25.45 19.41
CA TRP A 104 6.48 -25.61 19.33
C TRP A 104 5.93 -26.37 20.56
N GLU A 105 4.70 -26.11 20.88
CA GLU A 105 3.98 -26.73 22.01
C GLU A 105 2.67 -27.36 21.53
N TYR A 106 2.31 -28.50 22.14
CA TYR A 106 1.02 -29.16 21.92
C TYR A 106 0.37 -29.51 23.25
N HIS A 107 -0.90 -29.14 23.36
CA HIS A 107 -1.77 -29.51 24.49
C HIS A 107 -2.96 -30.30 23.98
N GLY A 108 -3.09 -31.57 24.32
CA GLY A 108 -4.19 -32.37 23.81
C GLY A 108 -4.06 -33.86 24.06
N SER A 109 -4.82 -34.61 23.27
CA SER A 109 -4.88 -36.04 23.38
C SER A 109 -3.77 -36.73 22.61
N PHE A 110 -3.27 -37.82 23.15
CA PHE A 110 -2.28 -38.72 22.57
C PHE A 110 -2.79 -40.16 22.49
N VAL A 111 -2.46 -40.85 21.42
CA VAL A 111 -2.66 -42.30 21.28
C VAL A 111 -1.39 -42.91 20.73
N ASN A 112 -0.81 -43.85 21.49
CA ASN A 112 0.42 -44.57 21.13
C ASN A 112 1.57 -43.67 20.70
N GLY A 113 1.79 -42.56 21.43
CA GLY A 113 2.87 -41.60 21.20
C GLY A 113 2.59 -40.51 20.18
N ARG A 114 1.44 -40.52 19.50
CA ARG A 114 1.07 -39.56 18.48
C ARG A 114 -0.06 -38.62 18.94
N MET A 115 -0.04 -37.37 18.51
CA MET A 115 -1.15 -36.43 18.71
C MET A 115 -2.39 -36.95 17.99
N GLN A 116 -3.47 -37.14 18.72
CA GLN A 116 -4.68 -37.80 18.25
C GLN A 116 -5.90 -37.26 18.99
N GLY A 117 -6.95 -36.85 18.30
CA GLY A 117 -8.15 -36.27 18.91
C GLY A 117 -8.03 -34.77 19.14
N GLN A 118 -8.80 -34.24 20.09
CA GLN A 118 -8.82 -32.79 20.33
C GLN A 118 -7.51 -32.27 20.92
N GLY A 119 -7.03 -31.14 20.39
CA GLY A 119 -5.83 -30.51 20.88
C GLY A 119 -5.66 -29.08 20.38
N SER A 120 -4.65 -28.41 20.91
CA SER A 120 -4.16 -27.09 20.51
C SER A 120 -2.65 -27.16 20.35
N LYS A 121 -2.16 -26.64 19.22
CA LYS A 121 -0.73 -26.54 18.92
C LYS A 121 -0.38 -25.07 18.76
N LEU A 122 0.75 -24.68 19.33
CA LEU A 122 1.39 -23.38 19.15
C LEU A 122 2.74 -23.64 18.48
N ASP A 123 2.91 -23.16 17.26
CA ASP A 123 4.18 -23.26 16.53
C ASP A 123 5.20 -22.22 17.01
N SER A 124 6.47 -22.46 16.71
CA SER A 124 7.57 -21.58 17.16
C SER A 124 7.52 -20.16 16.58
N ASP A 125 6.80 -19.96 15.49
CA ASP A 125 6.53 -18.65 14.89
C ASP A 125 5.34 -17.93 15.54
N GLY A 126 4.65 -18.59 16.49
CA GLY A 126 3.48 -18.07 17.18
C GLY A 126 2.14 -18.41 16.49
N THR A 127 2.16 -19.18 15.41
CA THR A 127 0.93 -19.68 14.76
C THR A 127 0.22 -20.66 15.70
N GLN A 128 -1.07 -20.45 15.89
CA GLN A 128 -1.91 -21.31 16.73
C GLN A 128 -2.89 -22.11 15.89
N THR A 129 -2.98 -23.41 16.16
CA THR A 129 -3.99 -24.30 15.58
C THR A 129 -4.76 -25.02 16.67
N ILE A 130 -6.08 -25.12 16.52
CA ILE A 130 -6.99 -25.78 17.46
C ILE A 130 -7.94 -26.67 16.69
N GLY A 131 -8.09 -27.91 17.07
CA GLY A 131 -9.04 -28.82 16.43
C GLY A 131 -8.76 -30.29 16.69
N THR A 132 -9.18 -31.13 15.75
CA THR A 132 -8.98 -32.57 15.83
C THR A 132 -7.70 -32.96 15.11
N PHE A 133 -6.77 -33.55 15.87
CA PHE A 133 -5.53 -34.09 15.30
C PHE A 133 -5.71 -35.56 14.95
N ASN A 134 -5.12 -35.98 13.86
CA ASN A 134 -5.02 -37.36 13.43
C ASN A 134 -3.58 -37.66 13.03
N ASP A 135 -2.93 -38.59 13.69
CA ASP A 135 -1.55 -39.01 13.44
C ASP A 135 -0.54 -37.83 13.42
N GLY A 136 -0.79 -36.81 14.23
CA GLY A 136 0.09 -35.64 14.37
C GLY A 136 -0.33 -34.42 13.56
N HIS A 137 -1.26 -34.55 12.63
CA HIS A 137 -1.75 -33.48 11.75
C HIS A 137 -3.16 -33.02 12.11
N LEU A 138 -3.46 -31.75 11.90
CA LEU A 138 -4.81 -31.22 12.06
C LEU A 138 -5.69 -31.75 10.93
N ASN A 139 -6.80 -32.42 11.29
CA ASN A 139 -7.78 -33.00 10.39
C ASN A 139 -9.19 -32.72 10.89
N GLY A 140 -10.16 -32.49 9.96
CA GLY A 140 -11.52 -32.15 10.32
C GLY A 140 -11.71 -30.69 10.66
N VAL A 141 -12.75 -30.34 11.43
CA VAL A 141 -13.06 -28.95 11.75
C VAL A 141 -12.06 -28.41 12.80
N GLY A 142 -11.52 -27.23 12.52
CA GLY A 142 -10.54 -26.57 13.38
C GLY A 142 -10.45 -25.07 13.14
N GLN A 143 -9.50 -24.48 13.85
CA GLN A 143 -9.13 -23.07 13.78
C GLN A 143 -7.63 -22.94 13.58
N TRP A 144 -7.25 -21.97 12.79
CA TRP A 144 -5.87 -21.58 12.58
C TRP A 144 -5.78 -20.05 12.72
N GLN A 145 -4.73 -19.56 13.37
CA GLN A 145 -4.48 -18.13 13.55
C GLN A 145 -2.99 -17.82 13.54
N GLU A 146 -2.59 -16.87 12.73
CA GLU A 146 -1.23 -16.31 12.72
C GLU A 146 -1.06 -15.16 13.72
N PRO A 147 0.18 -14.90 14.19
CA PRO A 147 0.49 -13.73 15.03
C PRO A 147 0.15 -12.40 14.34
N GLY A 148 0.22 -12.34 13.01
CA GLY A 148 -0.14 -11.19 12.19
C GLY A 148 -1.62 -10.82 12.23
N GLY A 149 -2.48 -11.75 12.69
CA GLY A 149 -3.91 -11.53 12.85
C GLY A 149 -4.79 -12.25 11.82
N ASP A 150 -4.20 -12.89 10.82
CA ASP A 150 -4.93 -13.73 9.88
C ASP A 150 -5.49 -14.94 10.61
N ARG A 151 -6.72 -15.35 10.22
CA ARG A 151 -7.44 -16.44 10.86
C ARG A 151 -8.26 -17.24 9.87
N TYR A 152 -8.27 -18.56 10.05
CA TYR A 152 -9.16 -19.47 9.34
C TYR A 152 -9.97 -20.31 10.32
N ASP A 153 -11.28 -20.40 10.04
CA ASP A 153 -12.25 -21.27 10.74
C ASP A 153 -12.87 -22.20 9.70
N GLY A 154 -12.58 -23.50 9.73
CA GLY A 154 -13.08 -24.41 8.70
C GLY A 154 -12.56 -25.82 8.83
N GLU A 155 -12.66 -26.55 7.72
CA GLU A 155 -12.19 -27.94 7.63
C GLU A 155 -10.71 -27.97 7.25
N PHE A 156 -10.01 -29.00 7.72
CA PHE A 156 -8.59 -29.27 7.47
C PHE A 156 -8.39 -30.71 7.03
N VAL A 157 -7.42 -30.90 6.15
CA VAL A 157 -6.85 -32.21 5.80
C VAL A 157 -5.35 -32.05 5.81
N ASP A 158 -4.67 -32.82 6.68
CA ASP A 158 -3.22 -32.83 6.84
C ASP A 158 -2.63 -31.41 6.94
N ASP A 159 -3.16 -30.64 7.90
CA ASP A 159 -2.81 -29.24 8.20
C ASP A 159 -3.18 -28.20 7.13
N GLN A 160 -3.76 -28.59 5.99
CA GLN A 160 -4.17 -27.68 4.92
C GLN A 160 -5.65 -27.31 5.02
N PHE A 161 -5.99 -26.05 4.67
CA PHE A 161 -7.39 -25.63 4.53
C PHE A 161 -8.08 -26.48 3.47
N GLU A 162 -9.18 -27.11 3.82
CA GLU A 162 -9.94 -27.99 2.93
C GLU A 162 -11.44 -27.79 3.21
N GLY A 163 -12.32 -28.20 2.27
CA GLY A 163 -13.75 -28.16 2.51
C GLY A 163 -14.32 -26.76 2.75
N ALA A 164 -15.35 -26.67 3.58
CA ALA A 164 -16.02 -25.41 3.88
C ALA A 164 -15.25 -24.62 4.96
N GLY A 165 -15.07 -23.32 4.73
CA GLY A 165 -14.36 -22.48 5.68
C GLY A 165 -14.57 -20.99 5.50
N VAL A 166 -14.07 -20.23 6.46
CA VAL A 166 -14.05 -18.77 6.50
C VAL A 166 -12.65 -18.30 6.85
N TYR A 167 -12.04 -17.56 5.94
CA TYR A 167 -10.76 -16.89 6.17
C TYR A 167 -11.00 -15.40 6.43
N ARG A 168 -10.28 -14.84 7.38
CA ARG A 168 -10.26 -13.41 7.72
C ARG A 168 -8.83 -12.93 7.73
N SER A 169 -8.53 -11.92 6.92
CA SER A 169 -7.22 -11.26 6.98
C SER A 169 -7.12 -10.30 8.17
N ALA A 170 -5.91 -10.01 8.58
CA ALA A 170 -5.60 -8.97 9.56
C ALA A 170 -6.12 -7.59 9.11
N GLY A 171 -6.19 -7.34 7.80
CA GLY A 171 -6.73 -6.13 7.21
C GLY A 171 -8.24 -5.99 7.29
N GLY A 172 -8.95 -7.05 7.73
CA GLY A 172 -10.40 -7.05 7.88
C GLY A 172 -11.18 -7.63 6.69
N ASP A 173 -10.50 -8.08 5.65
CA ASP A 173 -11.14 -8.78 4.54
C ASP A 173 -11.62 -10.15 4.98
N LEU A 174 -12.74 -10.60 4.41
CA LEU A 174 -13.35 -11.89 4.71
C LEU A 174 -13.62 -12.68 3.42
N TRP A 175 -13.18 -13.93 3.41
CA TRP A 175 -13.53 -14.91 2.38
C TRP A 175 -14.29 -16.07 2.99
N ARG A 176 -15.34 -16.48 2.35
CA ARG A 176 -16.14 -17.63 2.73
C ARG A 176 -16.37 -18.50 1.52
N GLY A 177 -16.11 -19.79 1.60
CA GLY A 177 -16.34 -20.69 0.50
C GLY A 177 -15.76 -22.06 0.74
N ARG A 178 -15.38 -22.69 -0.38
CA ARG A 178 -14.76 -24.00 -0.38
C ARG A 178 -13.27 -23.87 -0.64
N PHE A 179 -12.50 -24.52 0.19
CA PHE A 179 -11.04 -24.54 0.09
C PHE A 179 -10.58 -25.90 -0.42
N SER A 180 -9.50 -25.92 -1.15
CA SER A 180 -8.81 -27.16 -1.55
C SER A 180 -7.31 -26.90 -1.65
N GLY A 181 -6.52 -27.72 -0.92
CA GLY A 181 -5.07 -27.57 -0.86
C GLY A 181 -4.60 -26.20 -0.34
N GLY A 182 -5.35 -25.60 0.59
CA GLY A 182 -5.06 -24.27 1.15
C GLY A 182 -5.64 -23.11 0.37
N GLU A 183 -6.23 -23.32 -0.80
CA GLU A 183 -6.71 -22.25 -1.67
C GLU A 183 -8.24 -22.19 -1.79
N LEU A 184 -8.80 -20.95 -1.76
CA LEU A 184 -10.23 -20.76 -2.02
C LEU A 184 -10.54 -21.05 -3.49
N THR A 185 -11.50 -21.94 -3.74
CA THR A 185 -11.92 -22.40 -5.06
C THR A 185 -13.42 -22.65 -5.15
N GLY A 186 -13.96 -22.66 -6.38
CA GLY A 186 -15.42 -22.85 -6.59
C GLY A 186 -16.24 -21.64 -6.14
N ASN A 187 -17.50 -21.85 -5.81
CA ASN A 187 -18.38 -20.75 -5.40
C ASN A 187 -18.11 -20.28 -3.97
N GLY A 188 -18.07 -18.97 -3.78
CA GLY A 188 -17.80 -18.35 -2.51
C GLY A 188 -18.25 -16.89 -2.42
N GLU A 189 -17.92 -16.27 -1.31
CA GLU A 189 -18.21 -14.88 -0.98
C GLU A 189 -16.92 -14.20 -0.51
N PHE A 190 -16.75 -12.93 -0.88
CA PHE A 190 -15.74 -12.03 -0.36
C PHE A 190 -16.41 -10.75 0.16
N VAL A 191 -15.92 -10.23 1.27
CA VAL A 191 -16.29 -8.93 1.81
C VAL A 191 -14.99 -8.20 2.13
N GLY A 192 -14.71 -7.13 1.39
CA GLY A 192 -13.55 -6.28 1.60
C GLY A 192 -13.71 -5.34 2.80
N SER A 193 -12.61 -4.98 3.40
CA SER A 193 -12.52 -3.97 4.46
C SER A 193 -12.97 -2.58 3.96
N ASP A 194 -12.89 -2.34 2.65
CA ASP A 194 -13.40 -1.17 1.94
C ASP A 194 -14.92 -1.22 1.66
N SER A 195 -15.63 -2.23 2.18
CA SER A 195 -17.05 -2.52 1.97
C SER A 195 -17.40 -3.09 0.58
N SER A 196 -16.44 -3.40 -0.26
CA SER A 196 -16.68 -4.15 -1.49
C SER A 196 -17.18 -5.56 -1.18
N GLN A 197 -18.02 -6.13 -2.06
CA GLN A 197 -18.59 -7.46 -1.86
C GLN A 197 -18.60 -8.23 -3.17
N TYR A 198 -18.10 -9.46 -3.14
CA TYR A 198 -18.17 -10.36 -4.27
C TYR A 198 -18.91 -11.65 -3.89
N ARG A 199 -19.72 -12.12 -4.81
CA ARG A 199 -20.35 -13.45 -4.73
C ARG A 199 -20.26 -14.12 -6.09
N GLY A 200 -19.56 -15.25 -6.16
CA GLY A 200 -19.33 -15.95 -7.42
C GLY A 200 -18.28 -17.03 -7.31
N ALA A 201 -17.73 -17.40 -8.46
CA ALA A 201 -16.68 -18.41 -8.54
C ALA A 201 -15.30 -17.83 -8.22
N PHE A 202 -14.47 -18.65 -7.56
CA PHE A 202 -13.09 -18.39 -7.21
C PHE A 202 -12.15 -19.43 -7.81
N ARG A 203 -10.95 -19.05 -8.11
CA ARG A 203 -9.80 -19.90 -8.41
C ARG A 203 -8.56 -19.29 -7.79
N ASN A 204 -7.89 -20.03 -6.90
CA ASN A 204 -6.68 -19.60 -6.21
C ASN A 204 -6.84 -18.19 -5.58
N TRP A 205 -7.88 -18.03 -4.74
CA TRP A 205 -8.25 -16.79 -4.05
C TRP A 205 -8.75 -15.65 -4.93
N LYS A 206 -8.67 -15.76 -6.25
CA LYS A 206 -9.09 -14.72 -7.20
C LYS A 206 -10.52 -14.97 -7.69
N PHE A 207 -11.25 -13.90 -7.98
CA PHE A 207 -12.52 -13.99 -8.70
C PHE A 207 -12.27 -14.57 -10.08
N ASP A 208 -12.92 -15.67 -10.42
CA ASP A 208 -12.72 -16.38 -11.67
C ASP A 208 -13.99 -17.15 -12.07
N GLY A 209 -14.56 -16.84 -13.24
CA GLY A 209 -15.86 -17.34 -13.69
C GLY A 209 -17.00 -16.37 -13.41
N GLN A 210 -18.22 -16.88 -13.31
CA GLN A 210 -19.43 -16.07 -13.11
C GLN A 210 -19.49 -15.50 -11.68
N GLY A 211 -19.82 -14.20 -11.57
CA GLY A 211 -19.97 -13.55 -10.28
C GLY A 211 -20.67 -12.19 -10.32
N VAL A 212 -20.90 -11.66 -9.13
CA VAL A 212 -21.41 -10.31 -8.89
C VAL A 212 -20.46 -9.63 -7.92
N LEU A 213 -19.90 -8.50 -8.35
CA LEU A 213 -19.08 -7.63 -7.52
C LEU A 213 -19.82 -6.32 -7.30
N THR A 214 -20.02 -5.96 -6.05
CA THR A 214 -20.36 -4.60 -5.63
C THR A 214 -19.07 -3.93 -5.18
N ASN A 215 -18.64 -2.89 -5.89
CA ASN A 215 -17.45 -2.11 -5.56
C ASN A 215 -17.72 -1.16 -4.38
N SER A 216 -16.66 -0.65 -3.76
CA SER A 216 -16.72 0.31 -2.65
C SER A 216 -17.41 1.64 -3.02
N ASP A 217 -17.38 2.04 -4.31
CA ASP A 217 -18.09 3.20 -4.84
C ASP A 217 -19.60 2.98 -5.06
N GLY A 218 -20.10 1.76 -4.78
CA GLY A 218 -21.50 1.37 -4.97
C GLY A 218 -21.83 0.88 -6.39
N SER A 219 -20.90 0.89 -7.32
CA SER A 219 -21.10 0.30 -8.64
C SER A 219 -21.19 -1.24 -8.54
N VAL A 220 -21.96 -1.85 -9.45
CA VAL A 220 -22.20 -3.30 -9.44
C VAL A 220 -21.88 -3.92 -10.79
N TYR A 221 -20.92 -4.82 -10.82
CA TYR A 221 -20.64 -5.65 -12.00
C TYR A 221 -21.27 -7.04 -11.86
N ARG A 222 -21.92 -7.50 -12.94
CA ARG A 222 -22.47 -8.86 -13.08
C ARG A 222 -21.96 -9.47 -14.37
N GLY A 223 -21.18 -10.54 -14.28
CA GLY A 223 -20.57 -11.16 -15.47
C GLY A 223 -19.48 -12.14 -15.14
N ASN A 224 -18.64 -12.39 -16.13
CA ASN A 224 -17.45 -13.22 -15.96
C ASN A 224 -16.30 -12.44 -15.36
N PHE A 225 -15.47 -13.16 -14.63
CA PHE A 225 -14.18 -12.71 -14.11
C PHE A 225 -13.07 -13.64 -14.60
N ALA A 226 -11.90 -13.10 -14.77
CA ALA A 226 -10.68 -13.86 -15.00
C ALA A 226 -9.56 -13.21 -14.18
N ASP A 227 -8.87 -13.99 -13.34
CA ASP A 227 -7.79 -13.51 -12.47
C ASP A 227 -8.13 -12.25 -11.64
N GLY A 228 -9.38 -12.11 -11.20
CA GLY A 228 -9.84 -11.00 -10.35
C GLY A 228 -10.41 -9.80 -11.08
N VAL A 229 -10.33 -9.74 -12.42
CA VAL A 229 -10.83 -8.61 -13.22
C VAL A 229 -12.04 -8.97 -14.08
N TYR A 230 -12.82 -7.98 -14.50
CA TYR A 230 -13.95 -8.19 -15.40
C TYR A 230 -13.48 -8.79 -16.72
N ALA A 231 -14.18 -9.83 -17.19
CA ALA A 231 -13.86 -10.56 -18.41
C ALA A 231 -15.13 -11.06 -19.11
N GLY A 232 -15.05 -11.37 -20.42
CA GLY A 232 -16.19 -11.90 -21.16
C GLY A 232 -17.41 -11.00 -21.16
N MET A 233 -18.58 -11.57 -21.36
CA MET A 233 -19.84 -10.80 -21.35
C MET A 233 -20.23 -10.42 -19.92
N GLY A 234 -20.54 -9.11 -19.72
CA GLY A 234 -20.91 -8.59 -18.42
C GLY A 234 -21.69 -7.29 -18.48
N VAL A 235 -22.21 -6.90 -17.31
CA VAL A 235 -23.00 -5.68 -17.12
C VAL A 235 -22.44 -4.95 -15.89
N LEU A 236 -21.97 -3.74 -16.08
CA LEU A 236 -21.62 -2.82 -15.03
C LEU A 236 -22.75 -1.80 -14.86
N THR A 237 -23.28 -1.68 -13.65
CA THR A 237 -24.16 -0.58 -13.24
C THR A 237 -23.35 0.35 -12.35
N ARG A 238 -23.10 1.58 -12.79
CA ARG A 238 -22.37 2.59 -12.04
C ARG A 238 -23.20 3.12 -10.87
N ALA A 239 -22.57 3.77 -9.92
CA ALA A 239 -23.23 4.36 -8.75
C ALA A 239 -24.28 5.43 -9.14
N ASP A 240 -24.09 6.13 -10.26
CA ASP A 240 -25.02 7.11 -10.83
C ASP A 240 -26.21 6.46 -11.61
N GLY A 241 -26.26 5.12 -11.67
CA GLY A 241 -27.29 4.36 -12.37
C GLY A 241 -27.01 4.12 -13.86
N GLN A 242 -25.91 4.62 -14.42
CA GLN A 242 -25.53 4.29 -15.80
C GLN A 242 -25.25 2.81 -15.95
N VAL A 243 -25.69 2.22 -17.06
CA VAL A 243 -25.56 0.79 -17.34
C VAL A 243 -24.69 0.57 -18.57
N GLU A 244 -23.62 -0.17 -18.39
CA GLU A 244 -22.68 -0.56 -19.44
C GLU A 244 -22.76 -2.07 -19.65
N ARG A 245 -23.17 -2.49 -20.86
CA ARG A 245 -23.25 -3.90 -21.26
C ARG A 245 -22.28 -4.19 -22.38
N GLY A 246 -21.68 -5.39 -22.37
CA GLY A 246 -20.84 -5.78 -23.49
C GLY A 246 -19.75 -6.77 -23.13
N LEU A 247 -18.73 -6.82 -24.00
CA LEU A 247 -17.56 -7.68 -23.84
C LEU A 247 -16.45 -6.93 -23.07
N TRP A 248 -15.95 -7.58 -22.03
CA TRP A 248 -14.90 -7.07 -21.15
C TRP A 248 -13.63 -7.88 -21.31
N GLU A 249 -12.49 -7.23 -21.28
CA GLU A 249 -11.16 -7.83 -21.32
C GLU A 249 -10.22 -7.01 -20.43
N GLY A 250 -9.51 -7.70 -19.51
CA GLY A 250 -8.59 -7.03 -18.58
C GLY A 250 -9.24 -5.93 -17.73
N GLY A 251 -10.54 -6.10 -17.37
CA GLY A 251 -11.28 -5.11 -16.59
C GLY A 251 -11.88 -3.97 -17.39
N LYS A 252 -11.62 -3.87 -18.70
CA LYS A 252 -12.13 -2.81 -19.59
C LYS A 252 -13.21 -3.34 -20.51
N ARG A 253 -14.24 -2.53 -20.81
CA ARG A 253 -15.24 -2.84 -21.82
C ARG A 253 -14.71 -2.52 -23.20
N ILE A 254 -14.48 -3.55 -24.05
CA ILE A 254 -13.90 -3.44 -25.38
C ILE A 254 -14.94 -3.48 -26.51
N ARG A 255 -16.14 -3.98 -26.23
CA ARG A 255 -17.29 -3.94 -27.14
C ARG A 255 -18.58 -3.69 -26.37
N ASP A 256 -19.53 -3.02 -27.01
CA ASP A 256 -20.89 -2.90 -26.49
C ASP A 256 -21.72 -4.19 -26.67
N ASP A 257 -22.99 -4.16 -26.27
CA ASP A 257 -23.91 -5.29 -26.40
C ASP A 257 -24.34 -5.57 -27.85
N GLN A 258 -24.06 -4.63 -28.78
CA GLN A 258 -24.25 -4.79 -30.22
C GLN A 258 -22.99 -5.30 -30.92
N GLY A 259 -21.91 -5.53 -30.18
CA GLY A 259 -20.62 -5.99 -30.68
C GLY A 259 -19.77 -4.88 -31.32
N GLN A 260 -20.19 -3.61 -31.21
CA GLN A 260 -19.40 -2.49 -31.70
C GLN A 260 -18.18 -2.28 -30.82
N TYR A 261 -17.04 -2.05 -31.46
CA TYR A 261 -15.78 -1.76 -30.75
C TYR A 261 -15.89 -0.44 -29.98
N ILE A 262 -15.48 -0.48 -28.71
CA ILE A 262 -15.35 0.71 -27.86
C ILE A 262 -13.87 1.03 -27.77
N ALA A 263 -13.48 2.14 -28.35
CA ALA A 263 -12.09 2.59 -28.31
C ALA A 263 -11.69 2.89 -26.87
N ASP A 264 -10.52 2.40 -26.45
CA ASP A 264 -9.89 2.79 -25.18
C ASP A 264 -9.68 4.31 -25.21
N PRO A 265 -10.17 5.06 -24.20
CA PRO A 265 -9.99 6.52 -24.14
C PRO A 265 -8.51 6.92 -24.18
N LEU A 266 -7.62 6.12 -23.55
CA LEU A 266 -6.19 6.35 -23.56
C LEU A 266 -5.60 6.18 -24.97
N GLU A 267 -5.92 5.07 -25.67
CA GLU A 267 -5.45 4.83 -27.04
C GLU A 267 -5.92 5.93 -27.98
N ARG A 268 -7.19 6.32 -27.88
CA ARG A 268 -7.74 7.41 -28.70
C ARG A 268 -7.03 8.74 -28.42
N ALA A 269 -6.85 9.09 -27.13
CA ALA A 269 -6.15 10.30 -26.74
C ALA A 269 -4.72 10.32 -27.26
N LEU A 270 -4.01 9.18 -27.21
CA LEU A 270 -2.65 9.06 -27.75
C LEU A 270 -2.59 9.25 -29.26
N LEU A 271 -3.55 8.72 -30.01
CA LEU A 271 -3.64 8.92 -31.46
C LEU A 271 -3.89 10.40 -31.83
N ASP A 272 -4.62 11.13 -31.00
CA ASP A 272 -4.95 12.55 -31.25
C ASP A 272 -3.89 13.50 -30.67
N GLN A 273 -2.94 13.06 -29.85
CA GLN A 273 -2.00 13.94 -29.12
C GLN A 273 -1.19 14.87 -30.02
N GLY A 274 -0.65 14.37 -31.14
CA GLY A 274 0.08 15.21 -32.07
C GLY A 274 -0.79 16.34 -32.63
N LYS A 275 -2.04 16.04 -32.99
CA LYS A 275 -2.99 17.02 -33.48
C LYS A 275 -3.41 18.04 -32.42
N VAL A 276 -3.65 17.56 -31.18
CA VAL A 276 -4.03 18.42 -30.05
C VAL A 276 -2.89 19.39 -29.72
N LEU A 277 -1.64 18.91 -29.70
CA LEU A 277 -0.47 19.77 -29.50
C LEU A 277 -0.31 20.79 -30.66
N ASP A 278 -0.39 20.35 -31.89
CA ASP A 278 -0.29 21.24 -33.04
C ASP A 278 -1.36 22.35 -33.02
N GLN A 279 -2.59 22.02 -32.64
CA GLN A 279 -3.68 22.96 -32.48
C GLN A 279 -3.40 23.99 -31.38
N GLU A 280 -2.92 23.54 -30.21
CA GLU A 280 -2.55 24.39 -29.09
C GLU A 280 -1.43 25.34 -29.49
N LEU A 281 -0.35 24.86 -30.13
CA LEU A 281 0.79 25.69 -30.51
C LEU A 281 0.51 26.64 -31.66
N GLN A 282 -0.41 26.30 -32.57
CA GLN A 282 -0.81 27.19 -33.67
C GLN A 282 -1.64 28.40 -33.20
N GLN A 283 -2.30 28.29 -32.04
CA GLN A 283 -3.09 29.38 -31.47
C GLN A 283 -2.22 30.49 -30.88
N ILE A 284 -0.94 30.21 -30.54
CA ILE A 284 -0.02 31.22 -29.99
C ILE A 284 0.12 32.40 -31.00
N PRO A 285 -0.40 33.58 -30.66
CA PRO A 285 -0.30 34.74 -31.57
C PRO A 285 1.15 35.21 -31.61
N ALA A 286 1.54 35.78 -32.78
CA ALA A 286 2.84 36.41 -32.89
C ALA A 286 2.94 37.68 -32.01
N SER A 287 4.13 37.95 -31.51
CA SER A 287 4.46 39.16 -30.75
C SER A 287 4.20 40.44 -31.55
N THR A 288 3.89 41.50 -30.83
CA THR A 288 3.81 42.86 -31.33
C THR A 288 4.98 43.70 -30.79
N PRO A 289 5.21 44.94 -31.24
CA PRO A 289 6.25 45.80 -30.67
C PRO A 289 6.02 46.18 -29.18
N ALA A 290 4.84 45.89 -28.61
CA ALA A 290 4.55 46.13 -27.20
C ALA A 290 5.01 44.95 -26.35
N THR A 291 5.43 45.20 -25.11
CA THR A 291 5.72 44.13 -24.15
C THR A 291 4.44 43.35 -23.84
N GLU A 292 4.43 42.07 -24.15
CA GLU A 292 3.31 41.14 -23.94
C GLU A 292 3.70 40.00 -23.01
N LEU A 293 2.70 39.38 -22.37
CA LEU A 293 2.89 38.21 -21.54
C LEU A 293 2.39 36.96 -22.28
N TYR A 294 3.20 35.93 -22.29
CA TYR A 294 2.86 34.58 -22.73
C TYR A 294 3.01 33.59 -21.57
N GLY A 295 2.15 32.58 -21.53
CA GLY A 295 2.14 31.60 -20.47
C GLY A 295 2.40 30.18 -20.96
N LEU A 296 2.90 29.33 -20.04
CA LEU A 296 2.86 27.89 -20.15
C LEU A 296 2.54 27.32 -18.77
N VAL A 297 1.53 26.46 -18.67
CA VAL A 297 1.20 25.72 -17.46
C VAL A 297 1.38 24.24 -17.69
N LEU A 298 1.97 23.54 -16.70
CA LEU A 298 2.20 22.11 -16.75
C LEU A 298 1.71 21.45 -15.46
N ALA A 299 0.74 20.53 -15.57
CA ALA A 299 0.34 19.62 -14.52
C ALA A 299 0.97 18.24 -14.79
N GLY A 300 1.97 17.86 -13.98
CA GLY A 300 2.82 16.71 -14.31
C GLY A 300 2.25 15.38 -13.86
N ASP A 301 1.55 15.30 -12.72
CA ASP A 301 1.00 14.06 -12.20
C ASP A 301 -0.52 13.98 -12.39
N GLY A 302 -0.94 13.06 -13.26
CA GLY A 302 -2.35 12.76 -13.52
C GLY A 302 -2.99 11.84 -12.47
N GLY A 303 -2.24 11.26 -11.55
CA GLY A 303 -2.78 10.44 -10.48
C GLY A 303 -3.57 11.23 -9.44
N GLN A 304 -3.33 12.54 -9.33
CA GLN A 304 -4.00 13.43 -8.38
C GLN A 304 -4.56 14.67 -9.08
N GLY A 305 -5.87 14.92 -8.88
CA GLY A 305 -6.59 16.00 -9.57
C GLY A 305 -6.17 17.42 -9.16
N VAL A 306 -5.50 17.61 -8.02
CA VAL A 306 -5.05 18.93 -7.54
C VAL A 306 -4.17 19.64 -8.54
N PHE A 307 -3.23 18.97 -9.19
CA PHE A 307 -2.29 19.59 -10.12
C PHE A 307 -2.98 20.11 -11.37
N GLN A 308 -3.93 19.36 -11.93
CA GLN A 308 -4.76 19.80 -13.05
C GLN A 308 -5.61 21.02 -12.66
N ARG A 309 -6.29 20.98 -11.49
CA ARG A 309 -7.13 22.10 -11.03
C ARG A 309 -6.30 23.36 -10.84
N GLU A 310 -5.15 23.24 -10.21
CA GLU A 310 -4.22 24.36 -9.97
C GLU A 310 -3.67 24.93 -11.27
N ALA A 311 -3.21 24.10 -12.22
CA ALA A 311 -2.72 24.56 -13.52
C ALA A 311 -3.80 25.32 -14.30
N ASN A 312 -5.03 24.79 -14.33
CA ASN A 312 -6.16 25.46 -14.98
C ASN A 312 -6.50 26.80 -14.33
N TYR A 313 -6.44 26.88 -12.99
CA TYR A 313 -6.64 28.15 -12.29
C TYR A 313 -5.57 29.18 -12.66
N VAL A 314 -4.29 28.76 -12.68
CA VAL A 314 -3.17 29.64 -13.04
C VAL A 314 -3.31 30.10 -14.48
N ALA A 315 -3.64 29.24 -15.42
CA ALA A 315 -3.87 29.61 -16.81
C ALA A 315 -4.99 30.65 -16.95
N ASN A 316 -6.13 30.40 -16.29
CA ASN A 316 -7.24 31.36 -16.28
C ASN A 316 -6.82 32.71 -15.65
N PHE A 317 -6.08 32.68 -14.54
CA PHE A 317 -5.56 33.88 -13.89
C PHE A 317 -4.64 34.69 -14.82
N LEU A 318 -3.71 34.03 -15.51
CA LEU A 318 -2.81 34.67 -16.47
C LEU A 318 -3.58 35.35 -17.61
N THR A 319 -4.59 34.67 -18.12
CA THR A 319 -5.39 35.19 -19.24
C THR A 319 -6.33 36.31 -18.80
N THR A 320 -7.11 36.11 -17.75
CA THR A 320 -8.19 37.03 -17.36
C THR A 320 -7.71 38.20 -16.51
N THR A 321 -6.74 38.00 -15.62
CA THR A 321 -6.26 39.01 -14.66
C THR A 321 -5.03 39.74 -15.19
N TRP A 322 -4.10 39.03 -15.81
CA TRP A 322 -2.87 39.63 -16.31
C TRP A 322 -2.89 39.89 -17.80
N GLY A 323 -3.90 39.42 -18.53
CA GLY A 323 -4.07 39.65 -19.96
C GLY A 323 -2.97 39.02 -20.79
N ALA A 324 -2.53 37.80 -20.41
CA ALA A 324 -1.62 37.03 -21.24
C ALA A 324 -2.19 36.83 -22.64
N ARG A 325 -1.35 36.95 -23.64
CA ARG A 325 -1.73 36.80 -25.06
C ARG A 325 -2.22 35.39 -25.36
N ASP A 326 -1.58 34.42 -24.71
CA ASP A 326 -1.94 33.03 -24.77
C ASP A 326 -1.27 32.25 -23.61
N VAL A 327 -1.82 31.10 -23.26
CA VAL A 327 -1.26 30.18 -22.22
C VAL A 327 -1.32 28.77 -22.77
N VAL A 328 -0.18 28.18 -23.04
CA VAL A 328 -0.06 26.77 -23.44
C VAL A 328 -0.34 25.85 -22.27
N HIS A 329 -1.20 24.86 -22.46
CA HIS A 329 -1.56 23.88 -21.45
C HIS A 329 -0.89 22.54 -21.75
N LEU A 330 -0.19 21.98 -20.77
CA LEU A 330 0.32 20.60 -20.79
C LEU A 330 -0.20 19.88 -19.53
N ILE A 331 -1.18 19.00 -19.72
CA ILE A 331 -1.96 18.46 -18.58
C ILE A 331 -1.98 16.94 -18.58
N ASN A 332 -1.48 16.34 -17.52
CA ASN A 332 -1.77 14.96 -17.14
C ASN A 332 -2.92 14.94 -16.15
N ALA A 333 -3.86 14.01 -16.29
CA ALA A 333 -5.08 13.93 -15.49
C ALA A 333 -5.53 12.47 -15.31
N LYS A 334 -6.36 12.19 -14.28
CA LYS A 334 -6.93 10.85 -14.05
C LYS A 334 -7.68 10.33 -15.26
N ASP A 335 -8.53 11.18 -15.83
CA ASP A 335 -9.25 10.88 -17.06
C ASP A 335 -8.54 11.60 -18.20
N ILE A 336 -7.96 10.84 -19.11
CA ILE A 336 -7.40 11.42 -20.34
C ILE A 336 -8.51 12.11 -21.11
N ARG A 337 -8.32 13.42 -21.29
CA ARG A 337 -9.14 14.23 -22.17
C ARG A 337 -8.37 14.52 -23.45
N SER A 338 -9.11 14.61 -24.57
CA SER A 338 -8.56 15.01 -25.86
C SER A 338 -8.52 16.53 -26.07
N ASP A 339 -8.73 17.33 -25.01
CA ASP A 339 -8.82 18.79 -25.06
C ASP A 339 -7.49 19.50 -24.71
N HIS A 340 -6.52 18.79 -24.12
CA HIS A 340 -5.20 19.33 -23.81
C HIS A 340 -4.08 18.35 -24.17
N PRO A 341 -2.92 18.85 -24.64
CA PRO A 341 -1.73 18.04 -24.81
C PRO A 341 -1.25 17.48 -23.47
N LEU A 342 -0.76 16.22 -23.48
CA LEU A 342 -0.16 15.61 -22.31
C LEU A 342 1.11 16.33 -21.85
N ALA A 343 1.32 16.39 -20.55
CA ALA A 343 2.57 16.88 -19.96
C ALA A 343 3.66 15.81 -20.10
N THR A 344 4.36 15.84 -21.24
CA THR A 344 5.54 15.01 -21.53
C THR A 344 6.76 15.89 -21.77
N ARG A 345 7.96 15.32 -21.68
CA ARG A 345 9.19 16.07 -22.00
C ARG A 345 9.19 16.59 -23.43
N GLU A 346 8.71 15.79 -24.38
CA GLU A 346 8.65 16.16 -25.79
C GLU A 346 7.66 17.30 -26.04
N ASN A 347 6.44 17.21 -25.50
CA ASN A 347 5.44 18.27 -25.64
C ASN A 347 5.92 19.57 -24.99
N LEU A 348 6.59 19.48 -23.84
CA LEU A 348 7.21 20.65 -23.21
C LEU A 348 8.27 21.27 -24.12
N TYR A 349 9.17 20.46 -24.70
CA TYR A 349 10.19 20.96 -25.63
C TYR A 349 9.61 21.67 -26.83
N GLN A 350 8.62 21.07 -27.48
CA GLN A 350 7.94 21.67 -28.65
C GLN A 350 7.20 22.95 -28.27
N SER A 351 6.58 23.01 -27.11
CA SER A 351 5.92 24.22 -26.58
C SER A 351 6.91 25.36 -26.34
N LEU A 352 8.05 25.07 -25.76
CA LEU A 352 9.11 26.03 -25.50
C LEU A 352 9.72 26.56 -26.84
N GLN A 353 9.86 25.69 -27.84
CA GLN A 353 10.26 26.12 -29.20
C GLN A 353 9.22 27.03 -29.87
N ALA A 354 7.93 26.68 -29.76
CA ALA A 354 6.86 27.50 -30.34
C ALA A 354 6.80 28.87 -29.66
N LEU A 355 6.90 28.94 -28.34
CA LEU A 355 6.99 30.22 -27.62
C LEU A 355 8.20 31.03 -28.07
N ALA A 356 9.38 30.41 -28.24
CA ALA A 356 10.58 31.11 -28.71
C ALA A 356 10.42 31.71 -30.13
N GLN A 357 9.66 31.04 -30.98
CA GLN A 357 9.38 31.51 -32.33
C GLN A 357 8.32 32.63 -32.39
N ARG A 358 7.40 32.66 -31.43
CA ARG A 358 6.26 33.58 -31.41
C ARG A 358 6.50 34.82 -30.56
N THR A 359 7.43 34.77 -29.59
CA THR A 359 7.72 35.89 -28.68
C THR A 359 8.93 36.70 -29.12
N GLY A 360 8.89 38.02 -28.87
CA GLY A 360 9.99 38.95 -29.07
C GLY A 360 10.92 39.11 -27.86
N PRO A 361 12.07 39.78 -27.96
CA PRO A 361 12.93 40.10 -26.82
C PRO A 361 12.29 41.07 -25.82
N GLU A 362 11.27 41.82 -26.26
CA GLU A 362 10.45 42.71 -25.44
C GLU A 362 9.46 41.99 -24.55
N ASP A 363 9.10 40.74 -24.85
CA ASP A 363 8.05 40.02 -24.17
C ASP A 363 8.50 39.44 -22.83
N LEU A 364 7.49 39.03 -22.04
CA LEU A 364 7.63 38.29 -20.81
C LEU A 364 7.01 36.90 -20.97
N ILE A 365 7.65 35.90 -20.39
CA ILE A 365 7.16 34.53 -20.42
C ILE A 365 6.98 34.05 -18.99
N LEU A 366 5.82 33.49 -18.65
CA LEU A 366 5.60 32.80 -17.36
C LEU A 366 5.42 31.30 -17.60
N ILE A 367 6.24 30.50 -16.90
CA ILE A 367 6.18 29.04 -16.94
C ILE A 367 5.83 28.57 -15.54
N TYR A 368 4.68 27.92 -15.41
CA TYR A 368 4.21 27.34 -14.15
C TYR A 368 4.20 25.82 -14.24
N LEU A 369 4.95 25.17 -13.36
CA LEU A 369 5.09 23.72 -13.30
C LEU A 369 4.60 23.23 -11.94
N THR A 370 3.57 22.40 -11.93
CA THR A 370 3.01 21.80 -10.70
C THR A 370 2.94 20.30 -10.80
N SER A 371 3.49 19.61 -9.82
CA SER A 371 3.52 18.13 -9.72
C SER A 371 4.13 17.68 -8.39
N HIS A 372 4.22 16.37 -8.18
CA HIS A 372 5.15 15.82 -7.20
C HIS A 372 6.60 16.06 -7.59
N GLY A 373 7.48 16.08 -6.59
CA GLY A 373 8.93 16.20 -6.77
C GLY A 373 9.69 15.17 -5.93
N SER A 374 10.84 14.74 -6.43
CA SER A 374 11.72 13.77 -5.76
C SER A 374 12.97 14.42 -5.17
N ALA A 375 13.62 13.75 -4.20
CA ALA A 375 14.79 14.27 -3.49
C ALA A 375 16.03 14.47 -4.40
N ASP A 376 16.06 13.85 -5.56
CA ASP A 376 17.07 14.04 -6.61
C ASP A 376 16.66 15.12 -7.64
N HIS A 377 15.71 16.00 -7.27
CA HIS A 377 15.27 17.17 -8.01
C HIS A 377 14.68 16.83 -9.39
N GLN A 378 13.76 15.87 -9.42
CA GLN A 378 12.96 15.58 -10.59
C GLN A 378 11.51 15.99 -10.35
N LEU A 379 10.89 16.61 -11.36
CA LEU A 379 9.45 16.82 -11.41
C LEU A 379 8.79 15.54 -11.96
N VAL A 380 7.85 14.98 -11.26
CA VAL A 380 7.14 13.77 -11.68
C VAL A 380 6.29 14.07 -12.91
N LEU A 381 6.44 13.26 -13.96
CA LEU A 381 5.51 13.20 -15.09
C LEU A 381 4.86 11.82 -15.06
N SER A 382 3.57 11.79 -14.81
CA SER A 382 2.79 10.56 -14.67
C SER A 382 1.43 10.73 -15.31
N GLN A 383 1.07 9.82 -16.18
CA GLN A 383 -0.27 9.72 -16.75
C GLN A 383 -0.78 8.30 -16.51
N PRO A 384 -1.92 8.08 -15.87
CA PRO A 384 -2.47 6.76 -15.70
C PRO A 384 -2.49 5.94 -16.99
N GLY A 385 -1.89 4.76 -16.97
CA GLY A 385 -1.77 3.88 -18.13
C GLY A 385 -0.56 4.16 -19.06
N LEU A 386 0.29 5.16 -18.77
CA LEU A 386 1.52 5.44 -19.50
C LEU A 386 2.75 5.39 -18.57
N ASP A 387 3.84 4.85 -19.09
CA ASP A 387 5.16 4.90 -18.44
C ASP A 387 5.91 6.15 -18.92
N LEU A 388 5.80 7.25 -18.18
CA LEU A 388 6.47 8.52 -18.46
C LEU A 388 7.68 8.69 -17.55
N SER A 389 8.79 9.13 -18.13
CA SER A 389 9.98 9.47 -17.35
C SER A 389 9.84 10.85 -16.70
N SER A 390 10.09 10.99 -15.40
CA SER A 390 10.14 12.26 -14.68
C SER A 390 11.13 13.25 -15.29
N LEU A 391 10.94 14.53 -15.08
CA LEU A 391 11.73 15.64 -15.63
C LEU A 391 12.80 16.10 -14.63
N PRO A 392 14.09 15.74 -14.79
CA PRO A 392 15.16 16.25 -13.95
C PRO A 392 15.36 17.76 -14.11
N ALA A 393 15.76 18.45 -13.04
CA ALA A 393 16.05 19.88 -13.07
C ALA A 393 17.07 20.27 -14.17
N ALA A 394 18.14 19.49 -14.31
CA ALA A 394 19.15 19.70 -15.34
C ALA A 394 18.60 19.53 -16.78
N GLU A 395 17.61 18.64 -16.97
CA GLU A 395 16.94 18.48 -18.26
C GLU A 395 16.06 19.68 -18.58
N LEU A 396 15.27 20.15 -17.60
CA LEU A 396 14.47 21.37 -17.75
C LEU A 396 15.35 22.55 -18.18
N GLY A 397 16.53 22.71 -17.55
CA GLY A 397 17.50 23.75 -17.94
C GLY A 397 17.95 23.63 -19.41
N ARG A 398 18.13 22.42 -19.92
CA ARG A 398 18.44 22.18 -21.35
C ARG A 398 17.25 22.46 -22.27
N LEU A 399 16.05 22.05 -21.88
CA LEU A 399 14.81 22.28 -22.66
C LEU A 399 14.50 23.76 -22.82
N LEU A 400 14.91 24.60 -21.88
CA LEU A 400 14.75 26.05 -21.92
C LEU A 400 15.73 26.78 -22.89
N ALA A 401 16.67 26.07 -23.50
CA ALA A 401 17.65 26.67 -24.41
C ALA A 401 17.02 27.56 -25.55
N PRO A 402 15.86 27.22 -26.16
CA PRO A 402 15.20 28.07 -27.15
C PRO A 402 14.81 29.46 -26.59
N LEU A 403 14.57 29.56 -25.27
CA LEU A 403 14.19 30.81 -24.59
C LEU A 403 15.38 31.52 -23.95
N ARG A 404 16.62 31.19 -24.33
CA ARG A 404 17.82 31.87 -23.80
C ARG A 404 17.79 33.37 -24.18
N GLY A 405 18.05 34.24 -23.20
CA GLY A 405 18.00 35.70 -23.37
C GLY A 405 16.58 36.29 -23.42
N ARG A 406 15.52 35.47 -23.23
CA ARG A 406 14.16 35.95 -23.01
C ARG A 406 13.91 36.14 -21.52
N ASP A 407 13.27 37.26 -21.15
CA ASP A 407 12.92 37.50 -19.74
C ASP A 407 11.73 36.65 -19.32
N LYS A 408 11.93 35.81 -18.32
CA LYS A 408 10.95 34.83 -17.92
C LYS A 408 10.84 34.67 -16.42
N LEU A 409 9.66 34.31 -15.96
CA LEU A 409 9.35 33.86 -14.61
C LEU A 409 9.05 32.36 -14.64
N ILE A 410 9.85 31.54 -13.94
CA ILE A 410 9.61 30.11 -13.81
C ILE A 410 9.19 29.82 -12.38
N ILE A 411 8.06 29.16 -12.21
CA ILE A 411 7.53 28.78 -10.91
C ILE A 411 7.44 27.26 -10.85
N VAL A 412 8.12 26.63 -9.89
CA VAL A 412 8.10 25.16 -9.69
C VAL A 412 7.40 24.85 -8.37
N SER A 413 6.16 24.41 -8.46
CA SER A 413 5.34 23.99 -7.33
C SER A 413 5.45 22.48 -7.12
N SER A 414 6.51 22.05 -6.43
CA SER A 414 6.76 20.65 -6.09
C SER A 414 7.63 20.50 -4.85
N CYS A 415 7.67 19.28 -4.28
CA CYS A 415 8.67 18.93 -3.27
C CYS A 415 10.08 19.06 -3.83
N TYR A 416 11.06 19.41 -2.99
CA TYR A 416 12.48 19.53 -3.32
C TYR A 416 12.78 20.50 -4.48
N SER A 417 11.84 21.39 -4.79
CA SER A 417 11.90 22.27 -5.96
C SER A 417 13.02 23.31 -5.92
N GLY A 418 13.55 23.66 -4.75
CA GLY A 418 14.73 24.52 -4.60
C GLY A 418 15.96 24.01 -5.37
N GLY A 419 16.07 22.70 -5.61
CA GLY A 419 17.11 22.11 -6.44
C GLY A 419 17.04 22.46 -7.92
N PHE A 420 15.95 23.06 -8.38
CA PHE A 420 15.83 23.57 -9.75
C PHE A 420 16.55 24.91 -9.94
N ILE A 421 16.69 25.75 -8.90
CA ILE A 421 17.30 27.09 -9.00
C ILE A 421 18.69 27.05 -9.65
N PRO A 422 19.66 26.22 -9.20
CA PRO A 422 21.00 26.21 -9.80
C PRO A 422 21.04 25.84 -11.28
N GLN A 423 19.99 25.16 -11.79
CA GLN A 423 19.89 24.72 -13.18
C GLN A 423 19.14 25.74 -14.08
N LEU A 424 18.38 26.66 -13.47
CA LEU A 424 17.49 27.60 -14.17
C LEU A 424 17.94 29.04 -14.03
N GLN A 425 18.79 29.37 -13.04
CA GLN A 425 19.18 30.75 -12.76
C GLN A 425 20.09 31.32 -13.86
N ASP A 426 19.67 32.44 -14.42
CA ASP A 426 20.48 33.33 -15.28
C ASP A 426 19.98 34.77 -15.12
N ASP A 427 20.59 35.73 -15.86
CA ASP A 427 20.24 37.15 -15.76
C ASP A 427 18.85 37.49 -16.35
N HIS A 428 18.24 36.54 -17.08
CA HIS A 428 16.93 36.68 -17.76
C HIS A 428 15.85 35.77 -17.12
N THR A 429 16.16 35.07 -16.00
CA THR A 429 15.24 34.11 -15.40
C THR A 429 14.99 34.43 -13.93
N LEU A 430 13.76 34.80 -13.60
CA LEU A 430 13.28 34.82 -12.23
C LEU A 430 12.73 33.42 -11.89
N VAL A 431 13.15 32.83 -10.76
CA VAL A 431 12.72 31.49 -10.36
C VAL A 431 12.10 31.54 -8.98
N MET A 432 10.88 30.97 -8.84
CA MET A 432 10.22 30.74 -7.58
C MET A 432 10.04 29.23 -7.35
N THR A 433 10.27 28.74 -6.14
CA THR A 433 10.09 27.32 -5.81
C THR A 433 9.28 27.16 -4.54
N ALA A 434 8.43 26.12 -4.51
CA ALA A 434 7.55 25.82 -3.37
C ALA A 434 8.28 25.33 -2.14
N SER A 435 9.51 24.84 -2.30
CA SER A 435 10.32 24.31 -1.19
C SER A 435 11.80 24.55 -1.44
N LYS A 436 12.60 24.41 -0.36
CA LYS A 436 14.05 24.31 -0.44
C LYS A 436 14.48 22.98 -1.07
N ALA A 437 15.73 22.87 -1.51
CA ALA A 437 16.26 21.70 -2.21
C ALA A 437 16.19 20.39 -1.39
N ASP A 438 16.19 20.48 -0.08
CA ASP A 438 16.16 19.36 0.85
C ASP A 438 14.83 19.24 1.62
N ARG A 439 13.75 19.90 1.16
CA ARG A 439 12.45 19.97 1.83
C ARG A 439 11.30 19.53 0.93
N THR A 440 10.27 18.98 1.56
CA THR A 440 8.98 18.70 0.93
C THR A 440 8.11 19.95 0.90
N SER A 441 7.08 19.94 0.05
CA SER A 441 5.96 20.90 0.05
C SER A 441 4.66 20.15 0.30
N PHE A 442 3.55 20.87 0.59
CA PHE A 442 2.31 20.27 1.09
C PHE A 442 1.07 20.69 0.27
N GLY A 443 -0.07 20.05 0.57
CA GLY A 443 -1.35 20.29 -0.09
C GLY A 443 -1.60 19.45 -1.34
N CYS A 444 -0.79 18.43 -1.60
CA CYS A 444 -0.93 17.56 -2.77
C CYS A 444 -1.92 16.41 -2.50
N THR A 445 -3.15 16.70 -2.02
CA THR A 445 -4.19 15.67 -1.87
C THR A 445 -5.19 15.74 -3.02
N ASP A 446 -5.86 14.64 -3.29
CA ASP A 446 -6.81 14.55 -4.41
C ASP A 446 -8.02 15.46 -4.24
N GLU A 447 -8.42 15.73 -3.02
CA GLU A 447 -9.54 16.62 -2.68
C GLU A 447 -9.17 18.11 -2.66
N ALA A 448 -7.86 18.44 -2.61
CA ALA A 448 -7.40 19.83 -2.57
C ALA A 448 -7.55 20.51 -3.94
N ASP A 449 -7.98 21.76 -3.98
CA ASP A 449 -8.01 22.55 -5.19
C ASP A 449 -6.61 23.12 -5.56
N PHE A 450 -5.73 23.21 -4.57
CA PHE A 450 -4.39 23.80 -4.70
C PHE A 450 -3.38 23.11 -3.80
N THR A 451 -2.11 23.14 -4.24
CA THR A 451 -0.97 23.00 -3.34
C THR A 451 -0.90 24.22 -2.40
N TYR A 452 -0.23 24.13 -1.27
CA TYR A 452 -0.09 25.24 -0.33
C TYR A 452 0.57 26.46 -0.99
N PHE A 453 1.65 26.20 -1.75
CA PHE A 453 2.38 27.28 -2.42
C PHE A 453 1.60 27.90 -3.57
N GLY A 454 0.99 27.09 -4.42
CA GLY A 454 0.18 27.58 -5.55
C GLY A 454 -0.99 28.45 -5.08
N ARG A 455 -1.70 27.99 -4.02
CA ARG A 455 -2.77 28.78 -3.40
C ARG A 455 -2.25 30.10 -2.84
N ALA A 456 -1.21 30.03 -2.00
CA ALA A 456 -0.65 31.23 -1.37
C ALA A 456 -0.16 32.26 -2.39
N LEU A 457 0.40 31.79 -3.52
CA LEU A 457 0.93 32.68 -4.54
C LEU A 457 -0.18 33.26 -5.43
N PHE A 458 -1.01 32.41 -6.08
CA PHE A 458 -1.97 32.83 -7.10
C PHE A 458 -3.35 33.20 -6.56
N ALA A 459 -3.88 32.44 -5.61
CA ALA A 459 -5.21 32.70 -5.07
C ALA A 459 -5.21 33.74 -3.94
N GLU A 460 -4.03 34.03 -3.34
CA GLU A 460 -3.93 34.95 -2.20
C GLU A 460 -2.97 36.13 -2.51
N ALA A 461 -1.66 35.90 -2.70
CA ALA A 461 -0.68 36.98 -2.80
C ALA A 461 -0.85 37.85 -4.05
N PHE A 462 -0.98 37.26 -5.24
CA PHE A 462 -1.21 38.00 -6.49
C PHE A 462 -2.57 38.71 -6.59
N GLN A 463 -3.50 38.45 -5.66
CA GLN A 463 -4.73 39.25 -5.52
C GLN A 463 -4.47 40.63 -4.87
N HIS A 464 -3.28 40.82 -4.24
CA HIS A 464 -2.95 42.02 -3.47
C HIS A 464 -1.73 42.79 -4.02
N THR A 465 -0.95 42.19 -4.90
CA THR A 465 0.22 42.84 -5.53
C THR A 465 0.54 42.15 -6.85
N ASP A 466 0.94 42.99 -7.84
CA ASP A 466 1.42 42.49 -9.12
C ASP A 466 2.96 42.40 -9.18
N ASP A 467 3.63 42.74 -8.08
CA ASP A 467 5.09 42.62 -7.95
C ASP A 467 5.47 41.20 -7.57
N PRO A 468 6.23 40.49 -8.42
CA PRO A 468 6.57 39.08 -8.17
C PRO A 468 7.34 38.86 -6.87
N GLU A 469 8.24 39.76 -6.51
CA GLU A 469 9.04 39.65 -5.29
C GLU A 469 8.17 39.83 -4.04
N GLN A 470 7.29 40.85 -4.04
CA GLN A 470 6.35 41.07 -2.94
C GLN A 470 5.35 39.91 -2.81
N ALA A 471 4.82 39.43 -3.95
CA ALA A 471 3.91 38.28 -3.95
C ALA A 471 4.58 37.01 -3.38
N PHE A 472 5.82 36.75 -3.78
CA PHE A 472 6.60 35.64 -3.23
C PHE A 472 6.80 35.76 -1.71
N GLN A 473 7.19 36.94 -1.19
CA GLN A 473 7.35 37.12 0.25
C GLN A 473 6.05 36.84 1.02
N ARG A 474 4.91 37.37 0.53
CA ARG A 474 3.59 37.10 1.12
C ARG A 474 3.24 35.64 1.06
N ALA A 475 3.45 34.98 -0.06
CA ALA A 475 3.16 33.55 -0.23
C ALA A 475 3.99 32.71 0.72
N ARG A 476 5.28 32.99 0.84
CA ARG A 476 6.19 32.29 1.76
C ARG A 476 5.73 32.42 3.22
N ASP A 477 5.37 33.64 3.65
CA ASP A 477 4.89 33.88 5.00
C ASP A 477 3.56 33.14 5.27
N THR A 478 2.64 33.15 4.29
CA THR A 478 1.37 32.41 4.36
C THR A 478 1.58 30.89 4.46
N VAL A 479 2.47 30.34 3.63
CA VAL A 479 2.82 28.91 3.65
C VAL A 479 3.38 28.53 5.01
N SER A 480 4.34 29.32 5.55
CA SER A 480 4.96 29.06 6.85
C SER A 480 3.94 29.05 7.99
N VAL A 481 2.97 29.97 7.99
CA VAL A 481 1.88 30.00 8.98
C VAL A 481 1.00 28.77 8.88
N ARG A 482 0.65 28.35 7.66
CA ARG A 482 -0.22 27.17 7.40
C ARG A 482 0.47 25.90 7.85
N GLU A 483 1.72 25.69 7.45
CA GLU A 483 2.53 24.53 7.83
C GLU A 483 2.65 24.41 9.35
N LYS A 484 2.95 25.52 10.03
CA LYS A 484 3.04 25.54 11.48
C LYS A 484 1.70 25.22 12.18
N THR A 485 0.59 25.72 11.62
CA THR A 485 -0.74 25.49 12.19
C THR A 485 -1.16 24.03 12.07
N GLU A 486 -0.78 23.39 10.97
CA GLU A 486 -1.12 22.00 10.67
C GLU A 486 -0.07 21.00 11.13
N GLY A 487 1.06 21.47 11.71
CA GLY A 487 2.08 20.63 12.32
C GLY A 487 3.05 20.01 11.31
N PHE A 488 3.19 20.59 10.13
CA PHE A 488 4.15 20.15 9.11
C PHE A 488 5.54 20.77 9.31
N ASP A 489 6.55 20.06 8.82
CA ASP A 489 7.91 20.63 8.72
C ASP A 489 7.94 21.77 7.70
N PRO A 490 8.73 22.86 7.94
CA PRO A 490 8.78 23.99 7.04
C PRO A 490 9.30 23.61 5.65
N SER A 491 8.56 23.96 4.58
CA SER A 491 8.99 23.77 3.20
C SER A 491 10.07 24.76 2.75
N GLU A 492 10.10 25.96 3.34
CA GLU A 492 11.05 27.04 3.05
C GLU A 492 11.11 27.42 1.55
N PRO A 493 10.06 28.00 0.95
CA PRO A 493 10.05 28.43 -0.45
C PRO A 493 11.24 29.35 -0.77
N GLN A 494 11.80 29.23 -1.99
CA GLN A 494 13.00 29.93 -2.43
C GLN A 494 12.74 30.83 -3.63
N LEU A 495 13.51 31.94 -3.73
CA LEU A 495 13.42 32.92 -4.80
C LEU A 495 14.81 33.23 -5.36
N TRP A 496 14.97 33.19 -6.68
CA TRP A 496 16.04 33.81 -7.43
C TRP A 496 15.44 34.91 -8.32
N ALA A 497 15.83 36.16 -8.13
CA ALA A 497 15.19 37.30 -8.79
C ALA A 497 16.21 38.32 -9.30
N PRO A 498 16.65 38.21 -10.58
CA PRO A 498 17.54 39.21 -11.20
C PRO A 498 16.86 40.57 -11.28
N PRO A 499 17.55 41.66 -10.87
CA PRO A 499 16.97 43.01 -10.83
C PRO A 499 16.41 43.47 -12.18
N ALA A 500 17.06 43.12 -13.30
CA ALA A 500 16.63 43.51 -14.65
C ALA A 500 15.26 42.91 -15.01
N VAL A 501 15.04 41.61 -14.68
CA VAL A 501 13.75 40.95 -14.93
C VAL A 501 12.65 41.56 -14.07
N LEU A 502 12.94 41.79 -12.78
CA LEU A 502 11.99 42.46 -11.88
C LEU A 502 11.61 43.85 -12.36
N GLN A 503 12.59 44.64 -12.81
CA GLN A 503 12.33 45.98 -13.31
C GLN A 503 11.44 45.96 -14.58
N LYS A 504 11.70 45.04 -15.51
CA LYS A 504 10.90 44.88 -16.73
C LYS A 504 9.47 44.43 -16.40
N TRP A 505 9.32 43.50 -15.47
CA TRP A 505 8.00 43.03 -14.99
C TRP A 505 7.21 44.19 -14.37
N ARG A 506 7.83 44.97 -13.47
CA ARG A 506 7.21 46.13 -12.84
C ARG A 506 6.81 47.19 -13.88
N ALA A 507 7.69 47.48 -14.86
CA ALA A 507 7.39 48.43 -15.92
C ALA A 507 6.20 47.97 -16.80
N TRP A 508 6.16 46.68 -17.15
CA TRP A 508 5.05 46.10 -17.90
C TRP A 508 3.73 46.23 -17.14
N ARG A 509 3.71 45.87 -15.82
CA ARG A 509 2.49 45.99 -15.00
C ARG A 509 2.04 47.45 -14.84
N ALA A 510 2.94 48.39 -14.70
CA ALA A 510 2.64 49.82 -14.57
C ALA A 510 2.07 50.41 -15.85
N SER A 511 2.23 49.78 -17.00
CA SER A 511 1.71 50.23 -18.30
C SER A 511 0.29 49.72 -18.62
N ARG A 512 -0.28 48.89 -17.73
CA ARG A 512 -1.62 48.27 -17.86
C ARG A 512 -2.54 48.73 -16.76
#